data_9c8f4b4626c2f1383585ac2a937acf91
#
_entry.id   9c8f4b4626c2f1383585ac2a937acf91
#
_cell.length_a   1.000
_cell.length_b   1.000
_cell.length_c   1.000
_cell.angle_alpha   90.00
_cell.angle_beta   90.00
_cell.angle_gamma   90.00
#
_symmetry.space_group_name_H-M   'P 1'
#
loop_
_entity.id
_entity.type
_entity.pdbx_description
1 polymer ?
#
loop_
_entity_poly.entity_id
_entity_poly.type
_entity_poly.pdbx_seq_one_letter_code
_entity_poly.pdbx_strand_id
1 'polypeptide(L)'
;MIKFKTNFNPFFLFLTILLIFCSCSSTEQKIYLKKIEGSPAYENSSLTIEEITGDGENFTFSFNINNYELGTQTVNEFDYNLANSAKGQHIHFIVNNGPYSAHYSDEVLAKIEDKNSIILAFLSRSHHESVKNPNAYILKHLGEGNNVNLENEFIFYSRPKGTYKGADTEKLLLDFYLVNTDLDPEGNKVKISIRQNDKTHDFLVDEWTPFYIEGLDKGKVFITLELLDNDGELIETPFNPSSRTVVLE
;
A
#
# COMPACT_ATOMS: atom_id res chain seq x y z
N MET A 1 -83.43 -42.53 -36.32
CA MET A 1 -82.01 -42.88 -36.00
C MET A 1 -81.15 -41.68 -36.30
N ILE A 2 -80.94 -40.88 -35.32
CA ILE A 2 -80.32 -39.53 -35.47
C ILE A 2 -78.82 -39.63 -35.04
N LYS A 3 -77.91 -39.39 -35.95
CA LYS A 3 -76.45 -39.38 -35.67
C LYS A 3 -76.02 -37.95 -35.29
N PHE A 4 -75.59 -37.72 -34.07
CA PHE A 4 -74.92 -36.51 -33.66
C PHE A 4 -73.41 -36.60 -34.03
N LYS A 5 -73.01 -35.65 -34.83
CA LYS A 5 -71.59 -35.40 -35.05
C LYS A 5 -71.09 -34.35 -34.03
N THR A 6 -70.24 -34.74 -33.14
CA THR A 6 -69.51 -33.81 -32.25
C THR A 6 -68.21 -33.40 -32.98
N ASN A 7 -68.15 -32.12 -33.38
CA ASN A 7 -66.88 -31.48 -33.81
C ASN A 7 -66.13 -31.03 -32.57
N PHE A 8 -65.03 -31.68 -32.28
CA PHE A 8 -64.10 -31.27 -31.27
C PHE A 8 -63.05 -30.42 -31.96
N ASN A 9 -62.98 -29.12 -31.60
CA ASN A 9 -61.99 -28.17 -32.10
C ASN A 9 -60.89 -28.07 -31.03
N PRO A 10 -59.67 -28.60 -31.23
CA PRO A 10 -58.62 -28.45 -30.25
C PRO A 10 -57.98 -27.08 -30.43
N PHE A 11 -58.35 -26.15 -29.55
CA PHE A 11 -57.67 -24.88 -29.40
C PHE A 11 -56.30 -25.18 -28.75
N PHE A 12 -55.25 -25.25 -29.58
CA PHE A 12 -53.87 -25.42 -29.12
C PHE A 12 -53.42 -24.12 -28.45
N LEU A 13 -53.47 -24.10 -27.13
CA LEU A 13 -52.92 -23.01 -26.32
C LEU A 13 -51.37 -23.13 -26.31
N PHE A 14 -50.72 -22.42 -27.23
CA PHE A 14 -49.26 -22.28 -27.25
C PHE A 14 -48.86 -21.32 -26.09
N LEU A 15 -48.57 -21.90 -24.92
CA LEU A 15 -48.01 -21.17 -23.80
C LEU A 15 -46.51 -20.93 -24.11
N THR A 16 -46.19 -19.82 -24.74
CA THR A 16 -44.80 -19.35 -24.91
C THR A 16 -44.28 -18.93 -23.55
N ILE A 17 -43.50 -19.82 -22.90
CA ILE A 17 -42.68 -19.47 -21.73
C ILE A 17 -41.53 -18.59 -22.23
N LEU A 18 -41.67 -17.27 -22.07
CA LEU A 18 -40.61 -16.31 -22.28
C LEU A 18 -39.61 -16.47 -21.10
N LEU A 19 -38.59 -17.31 -21.30
CA LEU A 19 -37.46 -17.38 -20.39
C LEU A 19 -36.65 -16.07 -20.53
N ILE A 20 -36.94 -15.11 -19.66
CA ILE A 20 -36.13 -13.94 -19.48
C ILE A 20 -34.82 -14.42 -18.83
N PHE A 21 -33.81 -14.70 -19.64
CA PHE A 21 -32.44 -14.81 -19.14
C PHE A 21 -32.03 -13.42 -18.67
N CYS A 22 -32.20 -13.16 -17.38
CA CYS A 22 -31.53 -12.04 -16.72
C CYS A 22 -30.04 -12.38 -16.75
N SER A 23 -29.37 -12.05 -17.85
CA SER A 23 -27.91 -12.05 -17.91
C SER A 23 -27.44 -10.95 -16.96
N CYS A 24 -27.17 -11.30 -15.72
CA CYS A 24 -26.32 -10.50 -14.87
C CYS A 24 -24.95 -10.49 -15.53
N SER A 25 -24.69 -9.52 -16.40
CA SER A 25 -23.32 -9.16 -16.77
C SER A 25 -22.69 -8.57 -15.51
N SER A 26 -22.05 -9.42 -14.69
CA SER A 26 -21.12 -8.93 -13.70
C SER A 26 -20.02 -8.20 -14.49
N THR A 27 -20.06 -6.87 -14.48
CA THR A 27 -18.93 -6.08 -14.98
C THR A 27 -17.72 -6.58 -14.22
N GLU A 28 -16.76 -7.15 -14.96
CA GLU A 28 -15.57 -7.68 -14.33
C GLU A 28 -14.83 -6.51 -13.67
N GLN A 29 -14.63 -6.58 -12.35
CA GLN A 29 -13.86 -5.58 -11.62
C GLN A 29 -12.45 -5.57 -12.19
N LYS A 30 -12.03 -4.41 -12.69
CA LYS A 30 -10.66 -4.19 -13.16
C LYS A 30 -9.94 -3.30 -12.18
N ILE A 31 -8.90 -3.86 -11.55
CA ILE A 31 -7.99 -3.13 -10.68
C ILE A 31 -6.78 -2.71 -11.53
N TYR A 32 -6.38 -1.46 -11.38
CA TYR A 32 -5.23 -0.90 -12.06
C TYR A 32 -4.20 -0.43 -11.04
N LEU A 33 -2.95 -0.69 -11.36
CA LEU A 33 -1.80 -0.13 -10.68
C LEU A 33 -1.14 0.86 -11.64
N LYS A 34 -1.06 2.13 -11.24
CA LYS A 34 -0.51 3.20 -12.09
C LYS A 34 0.57 3.96 -11.34
N LYS A 35 1.67 4.27 -12.02
CA LYS A 35 2.74 5.10 -11.46
C LYS A 35 2.25 6.49 -11.13
N ILE A 36 2.78 7.07 -10.05
CA ILE A 36 2.60 8.47 -9.70
C ILE A 36 3.78 9.23 -10.27
N GLU A 37 3.48 10.26 -11.06
CA GLU A 37 4.44 11.20 -11.62
C GLU A 37 4.11 12.61 -11.12
N GLY A 38 5.10 13.51 -11.09
CA GLY A 38 4.90 14.90 -10.69
C GLY A 38 5.00 15.15 -9.17
N SER A 39 5.53 14.20 -8.41
CA SER A 39 5.94 14.44 -7.03
C SER A 39 7.34 15.06 -6.98
N PRO A 40 7.59 16.10 -6.15
CA PRO A 40 8.91 16.69 -6.02
C PRO A 40 9.91 15.68 -5.46
N ALA A 41 11.09 15.55 -6.07
CA ALA A 41 12.05 14.50 -5.77
C ALA A 41 12.74 14.65 -4.40
N TYR A 42 12.97 15.89 -3.94
CA TYR A 42 13.72 16.19 -2.70
C TYR A 42 15.12 15.54 -2.66
N GLU A 43 15.85 15.57 -3.75
CA GLU A 43 17.14 14.88 -3.94
C GLU A 43 18.20 15.25 -2.88
N ASN A 44 18.17 16.49 -2.38
CA ASN A 44 19.14 17.01 -1.40
C ASN A 44 18.63 16.92 0.04
N SER A 45 17.46 16.30 0.28
CA SER A 45 16.95 16.13 1.64
C SER A 45 17.70 15.03 2.39
N SER A 46 17.83 15.20 3.70
CA SER A 46 18.42 14.17 4.55
C SER A 46 17.75 14.07 5.89
N LEU A 47 17.79 12.87 6.46
CA LEU A 47 17.30 12.51 7.78
C LEU A 47 18.40 11.72 8.50
N THR A 48 18.86 12.21 9.65
CA THR A 48 19.84 11.51 10.48
C THR A 48 19.38 11.51 11.94
N ILE A 49 19.78 10.50 12.70
CA ILE A 49 19.56 10.48 14.15
C ILE A 49 20.62 11.39 14.79
N GLU A 50 20.18 12.35 15.59
CA GLU A 50 21.04 13.15 16.46
C GLU A 50 21.22 12.43 17.80
N GLU A 51 20.11 11.99 18.43
CA GLU A 51 20.12 11.33 19.71
C GLU A 51 18.97 10.32 19.82
N ILE A 52 19.19 9.25 20.57
CA ILE A 52 18.15 8.34 21.04
C ILE A 52 18.28 8.26 22.57
N THR A 53 17.23 8.70 23.26
CA THR A 53 17.09 8.53 24.71
C THR A 53 15.94 7.61 25.01
N GLY A 54 15.97 6.91 26.14
CA GLY A 54 14.87 6.02 26.49
C GLY A 54 14.94 5.52 27.92
N ASP A 55 13.76 5.22 28.48
CA ASP A 55 13.57 4.57 29.77
C ASP A 55 12.52 3.46 29.61
N GLY A 56 12.98 2.22 29.77
CA GLY A 56 12.11 1.04 29.62
C GLY A 56 11.62 0.82 28.19
N GLU A 57 10.35 1.12 27.94
CA GLU A 57 9.70 0.97 26.64
C GLU A 57 9.50 2.32 25.92
N ASN A 58 9.78 3.43 26.60
CA ASN A 58 9.58 4.76 26.06
C ASN A 58 10.90 5.29 25.49
N PHE A 59 10.88 5.63 24.21
CA PHE A 59 12.04 6.16 23.49
C PHE A 59 11.70 7.53 22.90
N THR A 60 12.68 8.41 22.93
CA THR A 60 12.68 9.66 22.19
C THR A 60 13.79 9.59 21.15
N PHE A 61 13.43 9.78 19.90
CA PHE A 61 14.36 9.91 18.78
C PHE A 61 14.39 11.37 18.39
N SER A 62 15.56 11.98 18.46
CA SER A 62 15.80 13.33 17.95
C SER A 62 16.50 13.22 16.59
N PHE A 63 15.93 13.89 15.59
CA PHE A 63 16.39 13.84 14.21
C PHE A 63 16.96 15.18 13.77
N ASN A 64 18.04 15.14 12.98
CA ASN A 64 18.49 16.27 12.20
C ASN A 64 17.97 16.12 10.77
N ILE A 65 17.23 17.12 10.28
CA ILE A 65 16.58 17.16 8.97
C ILE A 65 17.14 18.33 8.18
N ASN A 66 17.65 18.04 6.98
CA ASN A 66 18.17 19.09 6.10
C ASN A 66 17.41 19.10 4.77
N ASN A 67 17.23 20.29 4.19
CA ASN A 67 16.58 20.53 2.90
C ASN A 67 15.18 19.88 2.77
N TYR A 68 14.47 19.79 3.89
CA TYR A 68 13.09 19.30 3.96
C TYR A 68 12.36 20.00 5.11
N GLU A 69 11.16 20.49 4.85
CA GLU A 69 10.38 21.24 5.84
C GLU A 69 9.17 20.41 6.31
N LEU A 70 9.17 20.02 7.58
CA LEU A 70 8.03 19.36 8.20
C LEU A 70 6.86 20.35 8.36
N GLY A 71 5.63 19.86 8.26
CA GLY A 71 4.43 20.66 8.42
C GLY A 71 4.00 21.45 7.19
N THR A 72 4.83 21.51 6.13
CA THR A 72 4.49 22.21 4.88
C THR A 72 3.74 21.27 3.92
N GLN A 73 2.75 21.80 3.18
CA GLN A 73 2.07 21.03 2.14
C GLN A 73 2.98 20.81 0.95
N THR A 74 3.01 19.56 0.46
CA THR A 74 3.74 19.23 -0.76
C THR A 74 3.03 19.81 -1.98
N VAL A 75 3.77 20.51 -2.85
CA VAL A 75 3.27 20.99 -4.12
C VAL A 75 3.56 19.94 -5.19
N ASN A 76 2.51 19.30 -5.70
CA ASN A 76 2.59 18.28 -6.74
C ASN A 76 2.25 18.87 -8.11
N GLU A 77 2.73 18.21 -9.17
CA GLU A 77 2.40 18.56 -10.56
C GLU A 77 1.20 17.73 -11.10
N PHE A 78 0.71 16.74 -10.35
CA PHE A 78 -0.50 15.98 -10.71
C PHE A 78 -1.77 16.65 -10.17
N ASP A 79 -2.90 16.44 -10.85
CA ASP A 79 -4.20 17.10 -10.61
C ASP A 79 -5.28 16.17 -10.01
N TYR A 80 -4.91 14.96 -9.60
CA TYR A 80 -5.83 14.02 -8.95
C TYR A 80 -5.65 13.98 -7.44
N ASN A 81 -6.70 13.54 -6.73
CA ASN A 81 -6.68 13.45 -5.29
C ASN A 81 -6.04 12.14 -4.80
N LEU A 82 -5.14 12.27 -3.82
CA LEU A 82 -4.70 11.21 -2.94
C LEU A 82 -5.02 11.63 -1.50
N ALA A 83 -5.25 10.65 -0.62
CA ALA A 83 -5.42 10.94 0.80
C ALA A 83 -4.23 11.75 1.32
N ASN A 84 -4.50 12.94 1.87
CA ASN A 84 -3.49 13.91 2.23
C ASN A 84 -3.57 14.30 3.71
N SER A 85 -2.42 14.54 4.32
CA SER A 85 -2.34 15.06 5.68
C SER A 85 -2.53 16.58 5.68
N ALA A 86 -3.55 17.06 6.39
CA ALA A 86 -3.75 18.50 6.61
C ALA A 86 -2.57 19.14 7.39
N LYS A 87 -1.78 18.33 8.11
CA LYS A 87 -0.59 18.79 8.85
C LYS A 87 0.67 18.87 7.97
N GLY A 88 0.60 18.45 6.70
CA GLY A 88 1.71 18.58 5.75
C GLY A 88 2.72 17.43 5.79
N GLN A 89 3.92 17.74 5.31
CA GLN A 89 5.08 16.84 5.26
C GLN A 89 5.47 16.36 6.65
N HIS A 90 5.91 15.10 6.76
CA HIS A 90 6.13 14.47 8.05
C HIS A 90 7.15 13.34 7.96
N ILE A 91 7.58 12.83 9.10
CA ILE A 91 8.35 11.61 9.20
C ILE A 91 7.36 10.44 9.30
N HIS A 92 7.54 9.39 8.48
CA HIS A 92 6.99 8.08 8.75
C HIS A 92 7.94 7.32 9.66
N PHE A 93 7.44 6.81 10.78
CA PHE A 93 8.19 6.02 11.74
C PHE A 93 7.56 4.64 11.85
N ILE A 94 8.32 3.60 11.52
CA ILE A 94 7.88 2.21 11.44
C ILE A 94 8.68 1.38 12.42
N VAL A 95 8.00 0.58 13.23
CA VAL A 95 8.58 -0.41 14.15
C VAL A 95 8.24 -1.80 13.63
N ASN A 96 9.23 -2.65 13.39
CA ASN A 96 9.07 -4.05 12.96
C ASN A 96 8.10 -4.23 11.79
N ASN A 97 8.20 -3.35 10.79
CA ASN A 97 7.28 -3.31 9.65
C ASN A 97 5.79 -3.24 10.05
N GLY A 98 5.47 -2.72 11.24
CA GLY A 98 4.11 -2.36 11.65
C GLY A 98 3.56 -1.17 10.86
N PRO A 99 2.30 -0.77 11.09
CA PRO A 99 1.77 0.46 10.52
C PRO A 99 2.57 1.67 11.02
N TYR A 100 2.98 2.56 10.10
CA TYR A 100 3.73 3.76 10.49
C TYR A 100 2.94 4.68 11.43
N SER A 101 3.64 5.42 12.28
CA SER A 101 3.17 6.66 12.89
C SER A 101 3.71 7.88 12.12
N ALA A 102 2.91 8.94 12.06
CA ALA A 102 3.28 10.18 11.36
C ALA A 102 3.69 11.25 12.37
N HIS A 103 4.88 11.81 12.21
CA HIS A 103 5.46 12.81 13.12
C HIS A 103 5.82 14.07 12.37
N TYR A 104 5.38 15.22 12.91
CA TYR A 104 5.46 16.55 12.27
C TYR A 104 6.50 17.46 12.94
N SER A 105 7.30 16.88 13.82
CA SER A 105 8.45 17.49 14.47
C SER A 105 9.68 16.59 14.31
N ASP A 106 10.83 17.11 14.56
CA ASP A 106 12.11 16.43 14.60
C ASP A 106 12.29 15.53 15.83
N GLU A 107 11.41 15.62 16.81
CA GLU A 107 11.33 14.70 17.94
C GLU A 107 10.20 13.68 17.75
N VAL A 108 10.52 12.40 17.88
CA VAL A 108 9.58 11.28 17.82
C VAL A 108 9.57 10.54 19.16
N LEU A 109 8.42 10.61 19.84
CA LEU A 109 8.16 9.81 21.03
C LEU A 109 7.51 8.49 20.62
N ALA A 110 8.14 7.37 20.94
CA ALA A 110 7.68 6.06 20.57
C ALA A 110 7.68 5.10 21.77
N LYS A 111 6.57 4.35 21.94
CA LYS A 111 6.53 3.20 22.85
C LYS A 111 6.94 1.95 22.07
N ILE A 112 8.03 1.31 22.46
CA ILE A 112 8.61 0.14 21.80
C ILE A 112 8.81 -0.95 22.86
N GLU A 113 7.91 -1.93 22.83
CA GLU A 113 7.86 -3.00 23.84
C GLU A 113 8.96 -4.05 23.63
N ASP A 114 9.27 -4.34 22.35
CA ASP A 114 10.35 -5.27 22.00
C ASP A 114 11.67 -4.51 21.83
N LYS A 115 12.61 -4.77 22.73
CA LYS A 115 13.95 -4.17 22.68
C LYS A 115 14.79 -4.61 21.47
N ASN A 116 14.39 -5.67 20.78
CA ASN A 116 15.06 -6.13 19.55
C ASN A 116 14.35 -5.62 18.28
N SER A 117 13.71 -4.46 18.35
CA SER A 117 12.97 -3.89 17.23
C SER A 117 13.88 -3.30 16.16
N ILE A 118 13.45 -3.47 14.91
CA ILE A 118 13.97 -2.73 13.76
C ILE A 118 13.14 -1.50 13.56
N ILE A 119 13.79 -0.35 13.50
CA ILE A 119 13.17 0.96 13.25
C ILE A 119 13.55 1.42 11.87
N LEU A 120 12.55 1.73 11.06
CA LEU A 120 12.71 2.51 9.84
C LEU A 120 12.02 3.86 10.05
N ALA A 121 12.73 4.95 9.80
CA ALA A 121 12.13 6.27 9.69
C ALA A 121 12.54 6.92 8.38
N PHE A 122 11.63 7.59 7.70
CA PHE A 122 11.90 8.29 6.44
C PHE A 122 11.04 9.54 6.28
N LEU A 123 11.52 10.47 5.46
CA LEU A 123 10.78 11.67 5.09
C LEU A 123 9.62 11.31 4.17
N SER A 124 8.45 11.88 4.44
CA SER A 124 7.21 11.59 3.73
C SER A 124 6.49 12.87 3.32
N ARG A 125 6.05 12.92 2.07
CA ARG A 125 5.25 14.00 1.51
C ARG A 125 3.90 14.11 2.23
N SER A 126 3.21 15.23 2.07
CA SER A 126 1.92 15.46 2.74
C SER A 126 0.86 14.42 2.34
N HIS A 127 0.91 13.89 1.13
CA HIS A 127 0.06 12.80 0.64
C HIS A 127 0.60 11.40 0.99
N HIS A 128 1.55 11.32 1.93
CA HIS A 128 2.12 10.09 2.50
C HIS A 128 3.04 9.28 1.58
N GLU A 129 3.45 9.81 0.46
CA GLU A 129 4.46 9.19 -0.40
C GLU A 129 5.85 9.37 0.22
N SER A 130 6.63 8.30 0.27
CA SER A 130 8.01 8.33 0.78
C SER A 130 8.94 9.11 -0.14
N VAL A 131 9.86 9.87 0.43
CA VAL A 131 11.00 10.45 -0.31
C VAL A 131 12.00 9.33 -0.57
N LYS A 132 12.15 8.93 -1.85
CA LYS A 132 13.04 7.85 -2.29
C LYS A 132 14.44 8.37 -2.58
N ASN A 133 15.14 8.77 -1.51
CA ASN A 133 16.47 9.33 -1.52
C ASN A 133 17.31 8.60 -0.47
N PRO A 134 18.50 8.10 -0.79
CA PRO A 134 19.33 7.31 0.13
C PRO A 134 19.75 8.04 1.41
N ASN A 135 19.65 9.38 1.44
CA ASN A 135 19.90 10.18 2.63
C ASN A 135 18.64 10.55 3.42
N ALA A 136 17.44 10.25 2.92
CA ALA A 136 16.17 10.66 3.51
C ALA A 136 15.55 9.63 4.46
N TYR A 137 16.31 8.64 4.89
CA TYR A 137 15.86 7.63 5.83
C TYR A 137 16.94 7.21 6.83
N ILE A 138 16.50 6.55 7.88
CA ILE A 138 17.36 5.78 8.80
C ILE A 138 16.80 4.38 8.97
N LEU A 139 17.70 3.39 9.05
CA LEU A 139 17.40 2.04 9.52
C LEU A 139 18.21 1.80 10.79
N LYS A 140 17.55 1.39 11.87
CA LYS A 140 18.19 1.19 13.18
C LYS A 140 17.65 -0.06 13.85
N HIS A 141 18.53 -0.87 14.38
CA HIS A 141 18.19 -1.94 15.34
C HIS A 141 18.33 -1.39 16.77
N LEU A 142 17.27 -1.53 17.57
CA LEU A 142 17.28 -1.21 18.99
C LEU A 142 17.58 -2.49 19.77
N GLY A 143 18.65 -2.65 20.37
CA GLY A 143 18.94 -3.85 21.14
C GLY A 143 20.39 -4.25 21.09
N GLU A 144 20.80 -5.09 22.03
CA GLU A 144 22.17 -5.54 22.20
C GLU A 144 22.46 -6.87 21.48
N GLY A 145 21.52 -7.41 20.71
CA GLY A 145 21.66 -8.69 20.01
C GLY A 145 22.01 -8.53 18.53
N ASN A 146 22.88 -9.41 18.01
CA ASN A 146 23.21 -9.50 16.59
C ASN A 146 22.18 -10.32 15.78
N ASN A 147 20.93 -10.36 16.21
CA ASN A 147 19.93 -11.26 15.62
C ASN A 147 19.37 -10.78 14.28
N VAL A 148 19.65 -9.53 13.88
CA VAL A 148 19.24 -8.96 12.60
C VAL A 148 20.45 -8.32 11.94
N ASN A 149 20.77 -8.82 10.75
CA ASN A 149 21.79 -8.18 9.92
C ASN A 149 21.12 -7.02 9.15
N LEU A 150 21.49 -5.78 9.49
CA LEU A 150 20.96 -4.59 8.83
C LEU A 150 21.49 -4.39 7.39
N GLU A 151 22.47 -5.18 6.97
CA GLU A 151 22.95 -5.21 5.57
C GLU A 151 22.07 -6.10 4.67
N ASN A 152 21.11 -6.83 5.24
CA ASN A 152 20.13 -7.58 4.45
C ASN A 152 19.26 -6.62 3.62
N GLU A 153 18.66 -7.17 2.57
CA GLU A 153 17.64 -6.47 1.80
C GLU A 153 16.34 -6.40 2.60
N PHE A 154 15.66 -5.25 2.56
CA PHE A 154 14.38 -5.09 3.24
C PHE A 154 13.32 -4.47 2.34
N ILE A 155 12.09 -4.95 2.52
CA ILE A 155 10.89 -4.28 2.04
C ILE A 155 10.00 -3.91 3.24
N PHE A 156 9.69 -2.64 3.38
CA PHE A 156 8.75 -2.14 4.39
C PHE A 156 7.47 -1.67 3.74
N TYR A 157 6.34 -2.13 4.26
CA TYR A 157 5.03 -1.72 3.78
C TYR A 157 4.63 -0.37 4.40
N SER A 158 4.52 0.68 3.58
CA SER A 158 4.13 2.02 4.03
C SER A 158 2.63 2.29 3.81
N ARG A 159 2.15 2.23 2.58
CA ARG A 159 0.77 2.54 2.17
C ARG A 159 0.19 1.48 1.22
N PRO A 160 -1.19 1.34 1.18
CA PRO A 160 -2.22 2.00 2.00
C PRO A 160 -2.38 1.37 3.38
N LYS A 161 -2.98 2.12 4.34
CA LYS A 161 -3.29 1.60 5.69
C LYS A 161 -4.61 2.15 6.23
N GLY A 162 -5.27 1.38 7.11
CA GLY A 162 -6.46 1.82 7.83
C GLY A 162 -7.72 1.89 6.96
N THR A 163 -8.53 2.92 7.16
CA THR A 163 -9.83 3.11 6.49
C THR A 163 -9.80 4.36 5.63
N TYR A 164 -10.34 4.25 4.42
CA TYR A 164 -10.52 5.34 3.46
C TYR A 164 -12.01 5.60 3.25
N LYS A 165 -12.39 6.88 3.03
CA LYS A 165 -13.79 7.30 2.88
C LYS A 165 -13.96 8.27 1.73
N GLY A 166 -15.14 8.20 1.08
CA GLY A 166 -15.49 9.14 0.02
C GLY A 166 -14.47 9.16 -1.11
N ALA A 167 -14.02 10.35 -1.53
CA ALA A 167 -13.09 10.52 -2.64
C ALA A 167 -11.72 9.85 -2.41
N ASP A 168 -11.29 9.68 -1.16
CA ASP A 168 -10.03 9.00 -0.85
C ASP A 168 -10.03 7.51 -1.20
N THR A 169 -11.21 6.93 -1.51
CA THR A 169 -11.33 5.54 -1.96
C THR A 169 -11.07 5.34 -3.45
N GLU A 170 -11.07 6.41 -4.25
CA GLU A 170 -10.95 6.35 -5.72
C GLU A 170 -9.54 5.99 -6.17
N LYS A 171 -8.54 6.54 -5.50
CA LYS A 171 -7.11 6.30 -5.78
C LYS A 171 -6.36 6.09 -4.46
N LEU A 172 -5.92 4.87 -4.21
CA LEU A 172 -5.15 4.57 -3.01
C LEU A 172 -3.66 4.61 -3.33
N LEU A 173 -2.92 5.48 -2.65
CA LEU A 173 -1.46 5.45 -2.73
C LEU A 173 -0.96 4.06 -2.28
N LEU A 174 -0.20 3.38 -3.15
CA LEU A 174 0.61 2.23 -2.82
C LEU A 174 2.07 2.68 -2.76
N ASP A 175 2.64 2.61 -1.58
CA ASP A 175 4.01 3.00 -1.31
C ASP A 175 4.67 2.00 -0.36
N PHE A 176 5.90 1.62 -0.68
CA PHE A 176 6.76 0.77 0.12
C PHE A 176 8.16 1.35 0.14
N TYR A 177 8.93 1.01 1.16
CA TYR A 177 10.31 1.46 1.30
C TYR A 177 11.27 0.28 1.15
N LEU A 178 12.24 0.43 0.26
CA LEU A 178 13.31 -0.54 0.05
C LEU A 178 14.58 -0.06 0.75
N VAL A 179 15.32 -1.00 1.35
CA VAL A 179 16.63 -0.74 1.94
C VAL A 179 17.59 -1.84 1.50
N ASN A 180 18.79 -1.45 1.10
CA ASN A 180 19.87 -2.31 0.60
C ASN A 180 19.51 -3.13 -0.65
N THR A 181 18.52 -2.73 -1.39
CA THR A 181 18.11 -3.39 -2.64
C THR A 181 17.55 -2.36 -3.61
N ASP A 182 17.75 -2.62 -4.88
CA ASP A 182 17.18 -1.87 -5.99
C ASP A 182 16.31 -2.82 -6.84
N LEU A 183 15.33 -2.25 -7.55
CA LEU A 183 14.53 -3.01 -8.51
C LEU A 183 15.07 -2.77 -9.91
N ASP A 184 15.08 -3.84 -10.72
CA ASP A 184 15.58 -3.81 -12.08
C ASP A 184 14.85 -4.85 -12.93
N PRO A 185 14.58 -4.62 -14.22
CA PRO A 185 13.94 -5.62 -15.11
C PRO A 185 14.64 -6.98 -15.16
N GLU A 186 15.97 -7.03 -15.00
CA GLU A 186 16.77 -8.25 -14.96
C GLU A 186 17.20 -8.65 -13.53
N GLY A 187 16.84 -7.83 -12.53
CA GLY A 187 17.19 -8.01 -11.12
C GLY A 187 15.98 -8.27 -10.23
N ASN A 188 16.04 -7.74 -9.00
CA ASN A 188 14.98 -7.90 -8.02
C ASN A 188 13.69 -7.18 -8.46
N LYS A 189 12.55 -7.72 -8.04
CA LYS A 189 11.22 -7.21 -8.34
C LYS A 189 10.34 -7.24 -7.10
N VAL A 190 9.27 -6.44 -7.11
CA VAL A 190 8.21 -6.55 -6.10
C VAL A 190 6.95 -7.06 -6.76
N LYS A 191 6.45 -8.20 -6.26
CA LYS A 191 5.11 -8.68 -6.59
C LYS A 191 4.11 -8.07 -5.63
N ILE A 192 3.06 -7.50 -6.19
CA ILE A 192 1.97 -6.85 -5.48
C ILE A 192 0.70 -7.65 -5.75
N SER A 193 0.18 -8.32 -4.72
CA SER A 193 -1.07 -9.09 -4.81
C SER A 193 -2.19 -8.32 -4.11
N ILE A 194 -3.23 -7.97 -4.86
CA ILE A 194 -4.41 -7.25 -4.37
C ILE A 194 -5.60 -8.18 -4.43
N ARG A 195 -6.14 -8.55 -3.25
CA ARG A 195 -7.29 -9.44 -3.14
C ARG A 195 -8.51 -8.70 -2.59
N GLN A 196 -9.59 -8.72 -3.37
CA GLN A 196 -10.90 -8.19 -3.02
C GLN A 196 -12.02 -9.05 -3.65
N ASN A 197 -13.14 -9.24 -2.96
CA ASN A 197 -14.33 -9.98 -3.46
C ASN A 197 -13.98 -11.37 -4.05
N ASP A 198 -13.11 -12.14 -3.34
CA ASP A 198 -12.62 -13.47 -3.73
C ASP A 198 -11.81 -13.50 -5.06
N LYS A 199 -11.42 -12.33 -5.57
CA LYS A 199 -10.52 -12.19 -6.72
C LYS A 199 -9.17 -11.68 -6.27
N THR A 200 -8.12 -12.16 -6.92
CA THR A 200 -6.75 -11.68 -6.73
C THR A 200 -6.24 -11.11 -8.04
N HIS A 201 -5.60 -9.96 -7.96
CA HIS A 201 -4.92 -9.29 -9.06
C HIS A 201 -3.45 -9.13 -8.68
N ASP A 202 -2.58 -9.72 -9.50
CA ASP A 202 -1.14 -9.69 -9.28
C ASP A 202 -0.48 -8.72 -10.26
N PHE A 203 0.45 -7.93 -9.74
CA PHE A 203 1.29 -7.00 -10.49
C PHE A 203 2.75 -7.28 -10.14
N LEU A 204 3.62 -7.22 -11.13
CA LEU A 204 5.05 -7.30 -10.93
C LEU A 204 5.66 -5.96 -11.30
N VAL A 205 6.41 -5.35 -10.38
CA VAL A 205 7.07 -4.07 -10.59
C VAL A 205 8.59 -4.22 -10.45
N ASP A 206 9.30 -3.58 -11.35
CA ASP A 206 10.76 -3.60 -11.52
C ASP A 206 11.38 -2.20 -11.37
N GLU A 207 10.59 -1.24 -10.86
CA GLU A 207 11.02 0.09 -10.53
C GLU A 207 10.53 0.49 -9.14
N TRP A 208 11.39 1.04 -8.33
CA TRP A 208 11.01 1.57 -7.02
C TRP A 208 10.45 2.99 -7.15
N THR A 209 9.17 3.06 -7.51
CA THR A 209 8.39 4.29 -7.67
C THR A 209 7.08 4.19 -6.89
N PRO A 210 6.42 5.32 -6.54
CA PRO A 210 5.10 5.27 -5.95
C PRO A 210 4.05 4.91 -7.02
N PHE A 211 3.00 4.22 -6.56
CA PHE A 211 1.87 3.86 -7.40
C PHE A 211 0.56 4.33 -6.76
N TYR A 212 -0.51 4.41 -7.54
CA TYR A 212 -1.85 4.38 -7.00
C TYR A 212 -2.65 3.20 -7.55
N ILE A 213 -3.52 2.68 -6.68
CA ILE A 213 -4.46 1.62 -7.02
C ILE A 213 -5.81 2.26 -7.33
N GLU A 214 -6.42 1.88 -8.46
CA GLU A 214 -7.71 2.35 -8.95
C GLU A 214 -8.61 1.17 -9.29
N GLY A 215 -9.93 1.33 -9.18
CA GLY A 215 -10.92 0.31 -9.54
C GLY A 215 -11.29 -0.63 -8.38
N LEU A 216 -10.95 -0.26 -7.14
CA LEU A 216 -11.37 -1.00 -5.96
C LEU A 216 -12.84 -0.72 -5.63
N ASP A 217 -13.54 -1.74 -5.16
CA ASP A 217 -14.89 -1.61 -4.60
C ASP A 217 -14.84 -1.21 -3.12
N LYS A 218 -15.99 -0.82 -2.56
CA LYS A 218 -16.14 -0.68 -1.11
C LYS A 218 -15.96 -2.02 -0.40
N GLY A 219 -15.44 -1.97 0.82
CA GLY A 219 -15.19 -3.15 1.64
C GLY A 219 -13.73 -3.38 1.97
N LYS A 220 -13.40 -4.61 2.35
CA LYS A 220 -12.04 -5.00 2.72
C LYS A 220 -11.20 -5.31 1.49
N VAL A 221 -9.99 -4.80 1.48
CA VAL A 221 -8.94 -5.08 0.49
C VAL A 221 -7.73 -5.65 1.21
N PHE A 222 -7.21 -6.76 0.73
CA PHE A 222 -5.98 -7.39 1.25
C PHE A 222 -4.87 -7.14 0.24
N ILE A 223 -3.77 -6.57 0.69
CA ILE A 223 -2.63 -6.25 -0.17
C ILE A 223 -1.40 -6.93 0.41
N THR A 224 -0.69 -7.70 -0.42
CA THR A 224 0.56 -8.36 -0.08
C THR A 224 1.67 -7.87 -0.99
N LEU A 225 2.83 -7.60 -0.41
CA LEU A 225 4.07 -7.27 -1.10
C LEU A 225 5.06 -8.40 -0.88
N GLU A 226 5.68 -8.86 -1.95
CA GLU A 226 6.71 -9.89 -1.97
C GLU A 226 7.93 -9.35 -2.72
N LEU A 227 9.07 -9.22 -2.04
CA LEU A 227 10.34 -8.91 -2.68
C LEU A 227 10.91 -10.22 -3.23
N LEU A 228 11.12 -10.26 -4.54
CA LEU A 228 11.56 -11.42 -5.29
C LEU A 228 12.94 -11.15 -5.90
N ASP A 229 13.75 -12.19 -6.01
CA ASP A 229 15.01 -12.14 -6.76
C ASP A 229 14.81 -12.20 -8.28
N ASN A 230 15.89 -12.27 -9.03
CA ASN A 230 15.88 -12.34 -10.49
C ASN A 230 15.27 -13.65 -11.04
N ASP A 231 15.25 -14.72 -10.25
CA ASP A 231 14.65 -16.00 -10.60
C ASP A 231 13.16 -16.05 -10.24
N GLY A 232 12.65 -15.00 -9.57
CA GLY A 232 11.26 -14.88 -9.13
C GLY A 232 10.98 -15.59 -7.80
N GLU A 233 12.04 -15.98 -7.08
CA GLU A 233 11.94 -16.62 -5.78
C GLU A 233 11.88 -15.56 -4.66
N LEU A 234 11.22 -15.89 -3.57
CA LEU A 234 11.08 -14.99 -2.43
C LEU A 234 12.44 -14.78 -1.74
N ILE A 235 12.87 -13.53 -1.63
CA ILE A 235 14.08 -13.19 -0.87
C ILE A 235 13.82 -13.41 0.62
N GLU A 236 14.59 -14.29 1.25
CA GLU A 236 14.51 -14.58 2.68
C GLU A 236 15.09 -13.42 3.49
N THR A 237 14.23 -12.52 3.96
CA THR A 237 14.60 -11.37 4.77
C THR A 237 13.50 -11.06 5.78
N PRO A 238 13.80 -10.37 6.90
CA PRO A 238 12.76 -9.94 7.82
C PRO A 238 11.67 -9.14 7.09
N PHE A 239 10.39 -9.41 7.45
CA PHE A 239 9.22 -8.71 6.92
C PHE A 239 8.85 -8.98 5.46
N ASN A 240 9.45 -9.95 4.82
CA ASN A 240 9.11 -10.40 3.47
C ASN A 240 8.54 -11.84 3.52
N PRO A 241 7.29 -12.09 3.09
CA PRO A 241 6.34 -11.12 2.54
C PRO A 241 5.67 -10.22 3.60
N SER A 242 5.11 -9.10 3.16
CA SER A 242 4.39 -8.16 4.01
C SER A 242 2.96 -7.95 3.55
N SER A 243 1.99 -8.01 4.46
CA SER A 243 0.56 -7.89 4.12
C SER A 243 -0.15 -6.86 4.97
N ARG A 244 -1.14 -6.19 4.38
CA ARG A 244 -2.06 -5.27 5.08
C ARG A 244 -3.49 -5.50 4.63
N THR A 245 -4.41 -5.21 5.53
CA THR A 245 -5.84 -5.08 5.23
C THR A 245 -6.22 -3.63 5.35
N VAL A 246 -6.89 -3.10 4.34
CA VAL A 246 -7.50 -1.76 4.35
C VAL A 246 -8.99 -1.86 4.13
N VAL A 247 -9.74 -0.82 4.51
CA VAL A 247 -11.19 -0.78 4.40
C VAL A 247 -11.59 0.45 3.61
N LEU A 248 -12.47 0.29 2.61
CA LEU A 248 -13.06 1.35 1.81
C LEU A 248 -14.54 1.53 2.15
N GLU A 249 -14.95 2.75 2.57
CA GLU A 249 -16.33 3.07 3.02
C GLU A 249 -17.03 4.12 2.15
#